data_9bd152775c7c54278b52f3ca6300b4ee
#
_entry.id   9bd152775c7c54278b52f3ca6300b4ee
#
_cell.length_a   1.000
_cell.length_b   1.000
_cell.length_c   1.000
_cell.angle_alpha   90.00
_cell.angle_beta   90.00
_cell.angle_gamma   90.00
#
_symmetry.space_group_name_H-M   'P 1'
#
loop_
_entity.id
_entity.type
_entity.pdbx_description
1 polymer ?
#
loop_
_entity_poly.entity_id
_entity_poly.type
_entity_poly.pdbx_seq_one_letter_code
_entity_poly.pdbx_strand_id
1 'polypeptide(L)'
;MLEIAGLTKYYRNIPVVNDVSFTLRPGEVTGYLGPNGSGKSTTVKIITALIEPSAGKVLLDGKDIRDDLIAFKRRLGYVPEEAILYSYLTGLEYLQLIGCLRGMPPREVERKANDLLSLFQLHSYRHAPISAYSKGMKQRILISAALLHDPDVLILDEPLSGIDVTSAVLFKHLLTELARRGKMILYISHVLEVVEKVCAQVIIIYRGRIMAADSVERLRDLTKVPSLEEIFAQLVEHRDLEGVARDIACVIER
;
A
#
# COMPACT_ATOMS: atom_id res chain seq x y z
N MET A 1 -9.83 -9.30 11.13
CA MET A 1 -8.52 -9.88 10.74
C MET A 1 -8.57 -10.23 9.26
N LEU A 2 -7.55 -9.85 8.47
CA LEU A 2 -7.41 -10.25 7.07
C LEU A 2 -6.28 -11.28 6.96
N GLU A 3 -6.63 -12.48 6.49
CA GLU A 3 -5.70 -13.60 6.35
C GLU A 3 -5.45 -13.89 4.87
N ILE A 4 -4.21 -14.00 4.51
CA ILE A 4 -3.73 -14.39 3.19
C ILE A 4 -3.17 -15.81 3.33
N ALA A 5 -3.77 -16.78 2.65
CA ALA A 5 -3.47 -18.20 2.82
C ALA A 5 -3.05 -18.86 1.50
N GLY A 6 -1.79 -19.24 1.39
CA GLY A 6 -1.22 -20.00 0.29
C GLY A 6 -1.36 -19.34 -1.09
N LEU A 7 -1.32 -17.98 -1.15
CA LEU A 7 -1.52 -17.28 -2.42
C LEU A 7 -0.47 -17.67 -3.44
N THR A 8 -0.96 -18.12 -4.59
CA THR A 8 -0.11 -18.45 -5.75
C THR A 8 -0.71 -17.83 -7.01
N LYS A 9 0.13 -17.24 -7.84
CA LYS A 9 -0.26 -16.69 -9.15
C LYS A 9 0.74 -17.04 -10.22
N TYR A 10 0.25 -17.67 -11.27
CA TYR A 10 1.01 -17.95 -12.47
C TYR A 10 0.62 -16.99 -13.60
N TYR A 11 1.62 -16.55 -14.37
CA TYR A 11 1.44 -15.94 -15.69
C TYR A 11 2.22 -16.79 -16.70
N ARG A 12 1.50 -17.41 -17.65
CA ARG A 12 2.11 -18.30 -18.67
C ARG A 12 3.08 -19.33 -18.05
N ASN A 13 2.62 -20.04 -17.03
CA ASN A 13 3.39 -21.05 -16.27
C ASN A 13 4.58 -20.53 -15.45
N ILE A 14 4.77 -19.21 -15.34
CA ILE A 14 5.80 -18.62 -14.47
C ILE A 14 5.13 -18.22 -13.16
N PRO A 15 5.57 -18.76 -12.01
CA PRO A 15 5.05 -18.35 -10.71
C PRO A 15 5.58 -16.95 -10.34
N VAL A 16 4.69 -15.96 -10.31
CA VAL A 16 5.02 -14.59 -9.88
C VAL A 16 4.77 -14.40 -8.39
N VAL A 17 3.77 -15.11 -7.86
CA VAL A 17 3.51 -15.26 -6.42
C VAL A 17 3.43 -16.76 -6.16
N ASN A 18 4.11 -17.25 -5.12
CA ASN A 18 4.27 -18.67 -4.86
C ASN A 18 4.16 -18.97 -3.36
N ASP A 19 3.01 -19.49 -2.95
CA ASP A 19 2.70 -19.90 -1.58
C ASP A 19 2.90 -18.79 -0.53
N VAL A 20 2.38 -17.61 -0.81
CA VAL A 20 2.46 -16.44 0.07
C VAL A 20 1.35 -16.51 1.11
N SER A 21 1.73 -16.53 2.40
CA SER A 21 0.81 -16.58 3.54
C SER A 21 1.22 -15.58 4.60
N PHE A 22 0.29 -14.72 5.03
CA PHE A 22 0.47 -13.78 6.15
C PHE A 22 -0.87 -13.26 6.65
N THR A 23 -0.85 -12.50 7.73
CA THR A 23 -2.08 -11.98 8.36
C THR A 23 -1.91 -10.51 8.70
N LEU A 24 -2.93 -9.70 8.36
CA LEU A 24 -3.06 -8.34 8.86
C LEU A 24 -3.97 -8.33 10.09
N ARG A 25 -3.46 -7.77 11.18
CA ARG A 25 -4.19 -7.70 12.45
C ARG A 25 -4.80 -6.31 12.66
N PRO A 26 -5.97 -6.24 13.31
CA PRO A 26 -6.52 -4.96 13.75
C PRO A 26 -5.52 -4.20 14.63
N GLY A 27 -5.38 -2.92 14.38
CA GLY A 27 -4.49 -2.07 15.17
C GLY A 27 -3.03 -2.06 14.74
N GLU A 28 -2.68 -2.74 13.65
CA GLU A 28 -1.30 -2.85 13.19
C GLU A 28 -1.10 -2.26 11.78
N VAL A 29 0.07 -1.65 11.60
CA VAL A 29 0.60 -1.31 10.28
C VAL A 29 1.62 -2.38 9.91
N THR A 30 1.37 -3.12 8.84
CA THR A 30 2.26 -4.16 8.31
C THR A 30 2.96 -3.63 7.06
N GLY A 31 4.30 -3.57 7.10
CA GLY A 31 5.12 -3.25 5.93
C GLY A 31 5.23 -4.44 4.98
N TYR A 32 5.13 -4.20 3.68
CA TYR A 32 5.30 -5.24 2.65
C TYR A 32 6.38 -4.82 1.67
N LEU A 33 7.56 -5.39 1.79
CA LEU A 33 8.79 -4.97 1.15
C LEU A 33 9.30 -6.00 0.16
N GLY A 34 9.99 -5.54 -0.85
CA GLY A 34 10.66 -6.39 -1.84
C GLY A 34 11.16 -5.57 -3.02
N PRO A 35 12.12 -6.06 -3.81
CA PRO A 35 12.59 -5.39 -5.00
C PRO A 35 11.52 -5.36 -6.11
N ASN A 36 11.77 -4.60 -7.17
CA ASN A 36 10.91 -4.62 -8.33
C ASN A 36 10.86 -6.04 -8.94
N GLY A 37 9.66 -6.46 -9.35
CA GLY A 37 9.45 -7.82 -9.88
C GLY A 37 9.38 -8.93 -8.81
N SER A 38 9.43 -8.61 -7.50
CA SER A 38 9.31 -9.62 -6.43
C SER A 38 7.91 -10.21 -6.25
N GLY A 39 6.87 -9.62 -6.89
CA GLY A 39 5.49 -10.07 -6.78
C GLY A 39 4.57 -9.18 -5.94
N LYS A 40 5.06 -8.06 -5.38
CA LYS A 40 4.27 -7.14 -4.53
C LYS A 40 2.96 -6.70 -5.17
N SER A 41 3.05 -6.03 -6.33
CA SER A 41 1.86 -5.50 -7.02
C SER A 41 0.88 -6.61 -7.43
N THR A 42 1.37 -7.82 -7.75
CA THR A 42 0.50 -8.98 -8.02
C THR A 42 -0.22 -9.44 -6.76
N THR A 43 0.48 -9.52 -5.63
CA THR A 43 -0.12 -9.86 -4.33
C THR A 43 -1.18 -8.83 -3.94
N VAL A 44 -0.86 -7.54 -4.07
CA VAL A 44 -1.81 -6.44 -3.81
C VAL A 44 -3.06 -6.56 -4.69
N LYS A 45 -2.90 -6.79 -6.00
CA LYS A 45 -4.02 -6.95 -6.91
C LYS A 45 -4.92 -8.14 -6.54
N ILE A 46 -4.36 -9.22 -6.01
CA ILE A 46 -5.16 -10.36 -5.51
C ILE A 46 -5.90 -9.96 -4.24
N ILE A 47 -5.21 -9.38 -3.26
CA ILE A 47 -5.81 -8.98 -1.97
C ILE A 47 -6.92 -7.95 -2.17
N THR A 48 -6.77 -7.04 -3.14
CA THR A 48 -7.80 -6.04 -3.49
C THR A 48 -8.91 -6.58 -4.39
N ALA A 49 -8.88 -7.88 -4.71
CA ALA A 49 -9.81 -8.53 -5.63
C ALA A 49 -9.91 -7.86 -7.02
N LEU A 50 -8.76 -7.39 -7.53
CA LEU A 50 -8.61 -6.90 -8.91
C LEU A 50 -8.25 -8.04 -9.88
N ILE A 51 -7.58 -9.08 -9.39
CA ILE A 51 -7.29 -10.30 -10.13
C ILE A 51 -7.52 -11.52 -9.21
N GLU A 52 -7.86 -12.66 -9.79
CA GLU A 52 -8.00 -13.91 -9.06
C GLU A 52 -6.64 -14.60 -8.88
N PRO A 53 -6.39 -15.24 -7.71
CA PRO A 53 -5.25 -16.11 -7.52
C PRO A 53 -5.38 -17.38 -8.37
N SER A 54 -4.25 -18.02 -8.69
CA SER A 54 -4.24 -19.36 -9.29
C SER A 54 -4.46 -20.47 -8.26
N ALA A 55 -4.05 -20.21 -7.01
CA ALA A 55 -4.33 -21.04 -5.84
C ALA A 55 -4.28 -20.18 -4.57
N GLY A 56 -4.82 -20.71 -3.48
CA GLY A 56 -4.93 -20.00 -2.21
C GLY A 56 -6.17 -19.14 -2.11
N LYS A 57 -6.28 -18.40 -1.03
CA LYS A 57 -7.45 -17.57 -0.70
C LYS A 57 -7.10 -16.38 0.17
N VAL A 58 -7.98 -15.38 0.17
CA VAL A 58 -7.96 -14.24 1.09
C VAL A 58 -9.21 -14.32 1.94
N LEU A 59 -9.05 -14.27 3.25
CA LEU A 59 -10.15 -14.37 4.21
C LEU A 59 -10.23 -13.08 5.02
N LEU A 60 -11.42 -12.48 5.07
CA LEU A 60 -11.71 -11.40 6.01
C LEU A 60 -12.62 -11.93 7.12
N ASP A 61 -12.13 -11.89 8.36
CA ASP A 61 -12.83 -12.43 9.55
C ASP A 61 -13.26 -13.90 9.34
N GLY A 62 -12.39 -14.71 8.74
CA GLY A 62 -12.58 -16.14 8.47
C GLY A 62 -13.45 -16.46 7.25
N LYS A 63 -14.01 -15.47 6.54
CA LYS A 63 -14.81 -15.66 5.33
C LYS A 63 -14.00 -15.35 4.08
N ASP A 64 -14.12 -16.17 3.05
CA ASP A 64 -13.47 -15.92 1.76
C ASP A 64 -14.05 -14.65 1.14
N ILE A 65 -13.18 -13.73 0.72
CA ILE A 65 -13.62 -12.45 0.12
C ILE A 65 -14.43 -12.66 -1.16
N ARG A 66 -14.28 -13.81 -1.82
CA ARG A 66 -15.01 -14.17 -3.04
C ARG A 66 -16.48 -14.48 -2.78
N ASP A 67 -16.87 -14.86 -1.56
CA ASP A 67 -18.24 -15.17 -1.21
C ASP A 67 -19.14 -13.92 -1.26
N ASP A 68 -18.59 -12.75 -0.93
CA ASP A 68 -19.26 -11.44 -1.08
C ASP A 68 -18.25 -10.32 -1.34
N LEU A 69 -17.89 -10.16 -2.61
CA LEU A 69 -16.94 -9.13 -3.06
C LEU A 69 -17.44 -7.70 -2.81
N ILE A 70 -18.76 -7.49 -2.81
CA ILE A 70 -19.32 -6.15 -2.58
C ILE A 70 -19.15 -5.77 -1.11
N ALA A 71 -19.51 -6.67 -0.19
CA ALA A 71 -19.30 -6.45 1.24
C ALA A 71 -17.83 -6.28 1.57
N PHE A 72 -16.95 -7.08 0.99
CA PHE A 72 -15.49 -6.92 1.16
C PHE A 72 -15.01 -5.54 0.68
N LYS A 73 -15.37 -5.14 -0.54
CA LYS A 73 -14.95 -3.86 -1.11
C LYS A 73 -15.48 -2.65 -0.34
N ARG A 74 -16.62 -2.77 0.35
CA ARG A 74 -17.11 -1.71 1.26
C ARG A 74 -16.24 -1.52 2.50
N ARG A 75 -15.51 -2.55 2.90
CA ARG A 75 -14.61 -2.54 4.06
C ARG A 75 -13.15 -2.28 3.68
N LEU A 76 -12.85 -2.15 2.37
CA LEU A 76 -11.52 -1.98 1.83
C LEU A 76 -11.29 -0.57 1.31
N GLY A 77 -10.27 0.12 1.80
CA GLY A 77 -9.65 1.29 1.20
C GLY A 77 -8.37 0.91 0.47
N TYR A 78 -8.21 1.37 -0.75
CA TYR A 78 -7.02 1.07 -1.55
C TYR A 78 -6.47 2.34 -2.21
N VAL A 79 -5.18 2.57 -2.02
CA VAL A 79 -4.40 3.61 -2.70
C VAL A 79 -3.41 2.90 -3.60
N PRO A 80 -3.59 2.92 -4.92
CA PRO A 80 -2.65 2.33 -5.87
C PRO A 80 -1.39 3.19 -6.04
N GLU A 81 -0.28 2.57 -6.50
CA GLU A 81 0.98 3.24 -6.82
C GLU A 81 0.80 4.33 -7.89
N GLU A 82 0.04 4.03 -8.94
CA GLU A 82 -0.29 5.00 -9.98
C GLU A 82 -1.64 5.65 -9.74
N ALA A 83 -1.66 6.98 -9.71
CA ALA A 83 -2.86 7.77 -9.54
C ALA A 83 -3.70 7.80 -10.84
N ILE A 84 -4.40 6.70 -11.13
CA ILE A 84 -5.36 6.64 -12.25
C ILE A 84 -6.68 7.24 -11.76
N LEU A 85 -6.95 8.49 -12.14
CA LEU A 85 -8.12 9.26 -11.75
C LEU A 85 -8.90 9.71 -12.99
N TYR A 86 -10.20 9.92 -12.84
CA TYR A 86 -11.01 10.53 -13.90
C TYR A 86 -10.64 12.02 -14.03
N SER A 87 -9.76 12.33 -14.96
CA SER A 87 -9.10 13.63 -15.11
C SER A 87 -10.03 14.79 -15.41
N TYR A 88 -11.22 14.51 -15.95
CA TYR A 88 -12.28 15.50 -16.25
C TYR A 88 -13.18 15.83 -15.06
N LEU A 89 -13.20 15.01 -14.00
CA LEU A 89 -13.92 15.32 -12.77
C LEU A 89 -13.12 16.31 -11.93
N THR A 90 -13.83 17.08 -11.12
CA THR A 90 -13.25 17.85 -10.03
C THR A 90 -12.92 16.96 -8.85
N GLY A 91 -12.08 17.44 -7.91
CA GLY A 91 -11.78 16.67 -6.71
C GLY A 91 -13.01 16.34 -5.87
N LEU A 92 -13.95 17.28 -5.77
CA LEU A 92 -15.21 17.07 -5.05
C LEU A 92 -16.09 16.04 -5.74
N GLU A 93 -16.32 16.17 -7.06
CA GLU A 93 -17.12 15.22 -7.84
C GLU A 93 -16.54 13.81 -7.80
N TYR A 94 -15.20 13.67 -7.83
CA TYR A 94 -14.55 12.37 -7.69
C TYR A 94 -14.86 11.72 -6.34
N LEU A 95 -14.74 12.46 -5.23
CA LEU A 95 -15.07 11.93 -3.90
C LEU A 95 -16.58 11.62 -3.78
N GLN A 96 -17.44 12.43 -4.36
CA GLN A 96 -18.89 12.15 -4.42
C GLN A 96 -19.20 10.88 -5.18
N LEU A 97 -18.56 10.66 -6.34
CA LEU A 97 -18.68 9.43 -7.11
C LEU A 97 -18.24 8.19 -6.29
N ILE A 98 -17.08 8.26 -5.61
CA ILE A 98 -16.60 7.17 -4.78
C ILE A 98 -17.56 6.88 -3.62
N GLY A 99 -18.04 7.91 -2.92
CA GLY A 99 -19.02 7.75 -1.85
C GLY A 99 -20.32 7.11 -2.32
N CYS A 100 -20.83 7.51 -3.49
CA CYS A 100 -21.99 6.91 -4.12
C CYS A 100 -21.78 5.42 -4.43
N LEU A 101 -20.65 5.07 -5.05
CA LEU A 101 -20.29 3.68 -5.37
C LEU A 101 -20.12 2.80 -4.12
N ARG A 102 -19.80 3.42 -2.97
CA ARG A 102 -19.72 2.75 -1.66
C ARG A 102 -21.08 2.66 -0.95
N GLY A 103 -22.13 3.25 -1.52
CA GLY A 103 -23.47 3.25 -0.96
C GLY A 103 -23.64 4.19 0.24
N MET A 104 -22.82 5.22 0.35
CA MET A 104 -22.90 6.20 1.43
C MET A 104 -24.07 7.19 1.19
N PRO A 105 -24.73 7.66 2.26
CA PRO A 105 -25.73 8.72 2.14
C PRO A 105 -25.15 10.00 1.54
N PRO A 106 -25.82 10.67 0.56
CA PRO A 106 -25.27 11.84 -0.13
C PRO A 106 -24.82 12.97 0.79
N ARG A 107 -25.60 13.28 1.84
CA ARG A 107 -25.25 14.31 2.83
C ARG A 107 -23.98 13.98 3.61
N GLU A 108 -23.77 12.70 3.93
CA GLU A 108 -22.56 12.25 4.62
C GLU A 108 -21.34 12.34 3.70
N VAL A 109 -21.49 11.93 2.44
CA VAL A 109 -20.44 12.05 1.43
C VAL A 109 -20.01 13.50 1.26
N GLU A 110 -20.96 14.42 1.07
CA GLU A 110 -20.68 15.85 0.88
C GLU A 110 -19.91 16.43 2.07
N ARG A 111 -20.37 16.15 3.30
CA ARG A 111 -19.70 16.59 4.52
C ARG A 111 -18.27 16.05 4.61
N LYS A 112 -18.11 14.72 4.55
CA LYS A 112 -16.79 14.06 4.67
C LYS A 112 -15.84 14.46 3.54
N ALA A 113 -16.34 14.61 2.31
CA ALA A 113 -15.53 15.05 1.17
C ALA A 113 -14.97 16.46 1.40
N ASN A 114 -15.79 17.41 1.82
CA ASN A 114 -15.34 18.78 2.12
C ASN A 114 -14.36 18.80 3.30
N ASP A 115 -14.61 18.03 4.35
CA ASP A 115 -13.73 17.92 5.50
C ASP A 115 -12.35 17.36 5.09
N LEU A 116 -12.31 16.27 4.32
CA LEU A 116 -11.06 15.66 3.82
C LEU A 116 -10.31 16.61 2.87
N LEU A 117 -11.02 17.26 1.94
CA LEU A 117 -10.41 18.26 1.05
C LEU A 117 -9.78 19.41 1.82
N SER A 118 -10.40 19.84 2.91
CA SER A 118 -9.86 20.89 3.78
C SER A 118 -8.62 20.40 4.54
N LEU A 119 -8.69 19.22 5.17
CA LEU A 119 -7.59 18.65 5.95
C LEU A 119 -6.37 18.32 5.07
N PHE A 120 -6.58 17.88 3.84
CA PHE A 120 -5.52 17.64 2.87
C PHE A 120 -5.13 18.87 2.05
N GLN A 121 -5.59 20.09 2.44
CA GLN A 121 -5.26 21.36 1.79
C GLN A 121 -5.62 21.41 0.30
N LEU A 122 -6.73 20.79 -0.07
CA LEU A 122 -7.26 20.76 -1.43
C LEU A 122 -8.55 21.55 -1.59
N HIS A 123 -9.07 22.18 -0.52
CA HIS A 123 -10.36 22.86 -0.53
C HIS A 123 -10.46 23.98 -1.58
N SER A 124 -9.38 24.76 -1.76
CA SER A 124 -9.33 25.83 -2.77
C SER A 124 -9.39 25.32 -4.21
N TYR A 125 -9.02 24.06 -4.42
CA TYR A 125 -8.99 23.40 -5.73
C TYR A 125 -10.17 22.45 -5.96
N ARG A 126 -11.12 22.35 -5.01
CA ARG A 126 -12.20 21.35 -5.04
C ARG A 126 -13.08 21.36 -6.29
N HIS A 127 -13.17 22.51 -6.97
CA HIS A 127 -13.93 22.70 -8.22
C HIS A 127 -13.03 22.75 -9.47
N ALA A 128 -11.71 22.65 -9.33
CA ALA A 128 -10.80 22.52 -10.45
C ALA A 128 -10.78 21.07 -10.96
N PRO A 129 -10.66 20.85 -12.27
CA PRO A 129 -10.57 19.49 -12.81
C PRO A 129 -9.27 18.82 -12.35
N ILE A 130 -9.33 17.51 -12.09
CA ILE A 130 -8.18 16.71 -11.63
C ILE A 130 -7.03 16.72 -12.65
N SER A 131 -7.31 16.99 -13.94
CA SER A 131 -6.27 17.21 -14.95
C SER A 131 -5.29 18.35 -14.59
N ALA A 132 -5.78 19.38 -13.88
CA ALA A 132 -4.97 20.51 -13.42
C ALA A 132 -4.21 20.23 -12.09
N TYR A 133 -4.42 19.08 -11.46
CA TYR A 133 -3.77 18.74 -10.19
C TYR A 133 -2.33 18.29 -10.38
N SER A 134 -1.45 18.72 -9.48
CA SER A 134 -0.10 18.18 -9.39
C SER A 134 -0.12 16.69 -8.98
N LYS A 135 1.00 15.99 -9.13
CA LYS A 135 1.12 14.59 -8.70
C LYS A 135 0.76 14.43 -7.22
N GLY A 136 1.27 15.30 -6.34
CA GLY A 136 0.96 15.26 -4.91
C GLY A 136 -0.50 15.58 -4.59
N MET A 137 -1.16 16.48 -5.33
CA MET A 137 -2.59 16.71 -5.18
C MET A 137 -3.41 15.49 -5.58
N LYS A 138 -3.07 14.84 -6.68
CA LYS A 138 -3.72 13.58 -7.12
C LYS A 138 -3.57 12.49 -6.07
N GLN A 139 -2.40 12.36 -5.48
CA GLN A 139 -2.15 11.40 -4.41
C GLN A 139 -3.01 11.68 -3.17
N ARG A 140 -3.13 12.95 -2.76
CA ARG A 140 -3.99 13.35 -1.64
C ARG A 140 -5.48 13.08 -1.92
N ILE A 141 -5.95 13.21 -3.15
CA ILE A 141 -7.32 12.81 -3.55
C ILE A 141 -7.49 11.29 -3.44
N LEU A 142 -6.52 10.49 -3.88
CA LEU A 142 -6.59 9.02 -3.73
C LEU A 142 -6.67 8.60 -2.28
N ILE A 143 -5.84 9.19 -1.42
CA ILE A 143 -5.87 8.93 0.02
C ILE A 143 -7.23 9.32 0.60
N SER A 144 -7.76 10.52 0.24
CA SER A 144 -9.09 10.95 0.66
C SER A 144 -10.19 9.98 0.25
N ALA A 145 -10.16 9.50 -0.99
CA ALA A 145 -11.11 8.53 -1.52
C ALA A 145 -11.04 7.18 -0.80
N ALA A 146 -9.83 6.71 -0.49
CA ALA A 146 -9.63 5.47 0.24
C ALA A 146 -10.15 5.53 1.68
N LEU A 147 -10.13 6.71 2.31
CA LEU A 147 -10.58 6.94 3.69
C LEU A 147 -12.05 7.32 3.83
N LEU A 148 -12.68 7.82 2.77
CA LEU A 148 -14.00 8.46 2.79
C LEU A 148 -15.10 7.61 3.46
N HIS A 149 -15.08 6.30 3.21
CA HIS A 149 -16.08 5.34 3.66
C HIS A 149 -15.69 4.60 4.95
N ASP A 150 -14.64 5.07 5.67
CA ASP A 150 -14.16 4.52 6.93
C ASP A 150 -13.83 3.00 6.87
N PRO A 151 -12.95 2.56 5.97
CA PRO A 151 -12.66 1.14 5.78
C PRO A 151 -12.03 0.49 7.00
N ASP A 152 -12.22 -0.83 7.15
CA ASP A 152 -11.54 -1.64 8.17
C ASP A 152 -10.13 -2.03 7.74
N VAL A 153 -9.93 -2.21 6.43
CA VAL A 153 -8.67 -2.61 5.79
C VAL A 153 -8.20 -1.50 4.87
N LEU A 154 -6.95 -1.08 5.04
CA LEU A 154 -6.28 -0.11 4.16
C LEU A 154 -5.08 -0.76 3.49
N ILE A 155 -5.05 -0.74 2.16
CA ILE A 155 -3.90 -1.16 1.36
C ILE A 155 -3.34 0.07 0.66
N LEU A 156 -2.08 0.37 0.93
CA LEU A 156 -1.43 1.61 0.54
C LEU A 156 -0.16 1.26 -0.25
N ASP A 157 -0.23 1.39 -1.57
CA ASP A 157 0.88 1.07 -2.47
C ASP A 157 1.60 2.36 -2.85
N GLU A 158 2.84 2.54 -2.35
CA GLU A 158 3.69 3.74 -2.48
C GLU A 158 2.95 5.07 -2.19
N PRO A 159 2.21 5.18 -1.07
CA PRO A 159 1.28 6.29 -0.85
C PRO A 159 1.96 7.66 -0.71
N LEU A 160 3.27 7.70 -0.45
CA LEU A 160 4.04 8.94 -0.30
C LEU A 160 4.73 9.39 -1.60
N SER A 161 4.52 8.68 -2.71
CA SER A 161 5.14 9.05 -4.00
C SER A 161 4.66 10.44 -4.47
N GLY A 162 5.61 11.39 -4.57
CA GLY A 162 5.33 12.76 -5.03
C GLY A 162 4.65 13.66 -4.00
N ILE A 163 4.60 13.25 -2.74
CA ILE A 163 4.11 14.07 -1.62
C ILE A 163 5.27 14.84 -0.99
N ASP A 164 5.03 16.09 -0.59
CA ASP A 164 6.02 16.93 0.10
C ASP A 164 6.30 16.43 1.53
N VAL A 165 7.43 16.86 2.11
CA VAL A 165 7.91 16.40 3.41
C VAL A 165 6.89 16.61 4.53
N THR A 166 6.23 17.78 4.56
CA THR A 166 5.23 18.10 5.60
C THR A 166 4.02 17.19 5.50
N SER A 167 3.51 16.99 4.29
CA SER A 167 2.40 16.05 4.03
C SER A 167 2.78 14.60 4.34
N ALA A 168 4.04 14.20 4.10
CA ALA A 168 4.53 12.86 4.47
C ALA A 168 4.57 12.66 5.99
N VAL A 169 4.97 13.67 6.76
CA VAL A 169 4.93 13.63 8.24
C VAL A 169 3.50 13.50 8.74
N LEU A 170 2.57 14.34 8.21
CA LEU A 170 1.16 14.23 8.54
C LEU A 170 0.61 12.83 8.27
N PHE A 171 0.95 12.27 7.13
CA PHE A 171 0.48 10.94 6.74
C PHE A 171 0.99 9.83 7.66
N LYS A 172 2.24 9.90 8.12
CA LYS A 172 2.78 8.97 9.13
C LYS A 172 1.96 9.02 10.43
N HIS A 173 1.67 10.21 10.95
CA HIS A 173 0.81 10.36 12.13
C HIS A 173 -0.60 9.82 11.89
N LEU A 174 -1.16 10.04 10.69
CA LEU A 174 -2.47 9.50 10.31
C LEU A 174 -2.48 7.97 10.34
N LEU A 175 -1.44 7.30 9.82
CA LEU A 175 -1.34 5.83 9.87
C LEU A 175 -1.33 5.31 11.30
N THR A 176 -0.55 5.95 12.19
CA THR A 176 -0.49 5.58 13.60
C THR A 176 -1.86 5.75 14.28
N GLU A 177 -2.57 6.84 13.99
CA GLU A 177 -3.90 7.10 14.56
C GLU A 177 -4.95 6.12 14.02
N LEU A 178 -4.92 5.79 12.73
CA LEU A 178 -5.81 4.80 12.14
C LEU A 178 -5.57 3.39 12.73
N ALA A 179 -4.31 3.02 12.94
CA ALA A 179 -3.99 1.78 13.63
C ALA A 179 -4.53 1.77 15.05
N ARG A 180 -4.33 2.84 15.83
CA ARG A 180 -4.91 2.95 17.19
C ARG A 180 -6.43 2.80 17.23
N ARG A 181 -7.12 3.17 16.15
CA ARG A 181 -8.57 2.96 15.97
C ARG A 181 -8.94 1.55 15.49
N GLY A 182 -7.98 0.63 15.45
CA GLY A 182 -8.20 -0.76 15.10
C GLY A 182 -8.23 -1.05 13.60
N LYS A 183 -7.81 -0.12 12.73
CA LYS A 183 -7.69 -0.39 11.29
C LYS A 183 -6.54 -1.36 11.02
N MET A 184 -6.72 -2.20 10.02
CA MET A 184 -5.69 -3.10 9.48
C MET A 184 -5.03 -2.40 8.29
N ILE A 185 -3.71 -2.20 8.33
CA ILE A 185 -3.03 -1.42 7.30
C ILE A 185 -1.90 -2.24 6.68
N LEU A 186 -1.93 -2.44 5.36
CA LEU A 186 -0.82 -2.95 4.58
C LEU A 186 -0.14 -1.77 3.88
N TYR A 187 1.11 -1.53 4.23
CA TYR A 187 1.91 -0.42 3.73
C TYR A 187 3.03 -0.96 2.82
N ILE A 188 2.90 -0.73 1.54
CA ILE A 188 3.91 -1.11 0.55
C ILE A 188 4.77 0.10 0.25
N SER A 189 6.08 0.01 0.44
CA SER A 189 7.02 1.05 0.09
C SER A 189 8.42 0.49 -0.12
N HIS A 190 9.20 1.18 -0.92
CA HIS A 190 10.63 0.97 -1.05
C HIS A 190 11.45 1.91 -0.14
N VAL A 191 10.79 2.86 0.57
CA VAL A 191 11.43 3.78 1.52
C VAL A 191 11.48 3.13 2.89
N LEU A 192 12.54 2.38 3.15
CA LEU A 192 12.70 1.54 4.34
C LEU A 192 12.68 2.34 5.65
N GLU A 193 13.24 3.55 5.66
CA GLU A 193 13.21 4.45 6.82
C GLU A 193 11.77 4.80 7.28
N VAL A 194 10.83 4.91 6.34
CA VAL A 194 9.41 5.14 6.68
C VAL A 194 8.82 3.89 7.30
N VAL A 195 9.08 2.73 6.70
CA VAL A 195 8.60 1.44 7.18
C VAL A 195 9.07 1.17 8.61
N GLU A 196 10.34 1.41 8.91
CA GLU A 196 10.91 1.26 10.27
C GLU A 196 10.18 2.09 11.33
N LYS A 197 9.71 3.29 10.95
CA LYS A 197 9.08 4.22 11.89
C LYS A 197 7.59 3.99 12.10
N VAL A 198 6.92 3.34 11.15
CA VAL A 198 5.43 3.27 11.14
C VAL A 198 4.92 1.85 11.27
N CYS A 199 5.69 0.84 10.84
CA CYS A 199 5.23 -0.54 10.79
C CYS A 199 5.58 -1.29 12.08
N ALA A 200 4.57 -1.99 12.63
CA ALA A 200 4.77 -2.91 13.76
C ALA A 200 5.39 -4.24 13.28
N GLN A 201 5.05 -4.66 12.08
CA GLN A 201 5.57 -5.87 11.44
C GLN A 201 6.02 -5.56 10.02
N VAL A 202 6.98 -6.33 9.54
CA VAL A 202 7.52 -6.22 8.18
C VAL A 202 7.56 -7.60 7.54
N ILE A 203 7.08 -7.68 6.30
CA ILE A 203 7.12 -8.85 5.45
C ILE A 203 8.04 -8.54 4.28
N ILE A 204 9.08 -9.35 4.09
CA ILE A 204 10.02 -9.23 2.98
C ILE A 204 9.71 -10.31 1.95
N ILE A 205 9.35 -9.90 0.74
CA ILE A 205 9.08 -10.80 -0.38
C ILE A 205 10.20 -10.72 -1.42
N TYR A 206 10.64 -11.89 -1.89
CA TYR A 206 11.62 -12.01 -2.96
C TYR A 206 11.25 -13.17 -3.90
N ARG A 207 11.28 -12.93 -5.21
CA ARG A 207 10.93 -13.93 -6.25
C ARG A 207 9.62 -14.66 -5.97
N GLY A 208 8.61 -13.91 -5.53
CA GLY A 208 7.27 -14.42 -5.26
C GLY A 208 7.11 -15.18 -3.94
N ARG A 209 8.11 -15.23 -3.07
CA ARG A 209 8.07 -15.94 -1.78
C ARG A 209 8.38 -15.01 -0.62
N ILE A 210 7.79 -15.26 0.54
CA ILE A 210 8.15 -14.56 1.77
C ILE A 210 9.50 -15.11 2.26
N MET A 211 10.45 -14.20 2.43
CA MET A 211 11.78 -14.49 2.96
C MET A 211 11.86 -14.26 4.47
N ALA A 212 11.15 -13.25 4.97
CA ALA A 212 11.07 -12.95 6.39
C ALA A 212 9.73 -12.26 6.69
N ALA A 213 9.18 -12.49 7.89
CA ALA A 213 7.97 -11.84 8.38
C ALA A 213 8.04 -11.76 9.91
N ASP A 214 8.38 -10.58 10.44
CA ASP A 214 8.44 -10.34 11.90
C ASP A 214 8.46 -8.83 12.19
N SER A 215 8.56 -8.45 13.47
CA SER A 215 8.83 -7.06 13.85
C SER A 215 10.24 -6.63 13.41
N VAL A 216 10.42 -5.32 13.21
CA VAL A 216 11.74 -4.77 12.82
C VAL A 216 12.80 -5.10 13.86
N GLU A 217 12.45 -4.99 15.15
CA GLU A 217 13.36 -5.30 16.26
C GLU A 217 13.82 -6.76 16.20
N ARG A 218 12.87 -7.68 16.02
CA ARG A 218 13.19 -9.11 15.97
C ARG A 218 14.00 -9.50 14.74
N LEU A 219 13.75 -8.86 13.60
CA LEU A 219 14.57 -9.05 12.40
C LEU A 219 16.00 -8.54 12.62
N ARG A 220 16.20 -7.41 13.30
CA ARG A 220 17.52 -6.90 13.69
C ARG A 220 18.26 -7.88 14.62
N ASP A 221 17.58 -8.40 15.64
CA ASP A 221 18.16 -9.35 16.60
C ASP A 221 18.62 -10.64 15.90
N LEU A 222 17.83 -11.16 14.97
CA LEU A 222 18.11 -12.38 14.24
C LEU A 222 19.26 -12.23 13.23
N THR A 223 19.31 -11.11 12.52
CA THR A 223 20.30 -10.84 11.48
C THR A 223 21.57 -10.19 12.01
N LYS A 224 21.53 -9.64 13.22
CA LYS A 224 22.63 -8.88 13.86
C LYS A 224 23.05 -7.63 13.06
N VAL A 225 22.14 -7.05 12.29
CA VAL A 225 22.34 -5.84 11.52
C VAL A 225 21.46 -4.69 12.03
N PRO A 226 21.97 -3.45 12.07
CA PRO A 226 21.32 -2.33 12.76
C PRO A 226 20.14 -1.73 12.00
N SER A 227 20.07 -1.89 10.68
CA SER A 227 19.04 -1.22 9.86
C SER A 227 18.22 -2.21 9.03
N LEU A 228 16.99 -1.82 8.70
CA LEU A 228 16.14 -2.61 7.79
C LEU A 228 16.74 -2.65 6.38
N GLU A 229 17.50 -1.65 5.98
CA GLU A 229 18.21 -1.61 4.70
C GLU A 229 19.24 -2.73 4.59
N GLU A 230 20.05 -2.90 5.64
CA GLU A 230 21.05 -3.97 5.70
C GLU A 230 20.41 -5.36 5.78
N ILE A 231 19.31 -5.51 6.54
CA ILE A 231 18.52 -6.74 6.57
C ILE A 231 18.02 -7.07 5.18
N PHE A 232 17.48 -6.07 4.49
CA PHE A 232 16.96 -6.22 3.13
C PHE A 232 18.06 -6.60 2.14
N ALA A 233 19.19 -5.92 2.19
CA ALA A 233 20.35 -6.23 1.35
C ALA A 233 20.86 -7.67 1.59
N GLN A 234 20.97 -8.08 2.85
CA GLN A 234 21.41 -9.43 3.21
C GLN A 234 20.46 -10.54 2.73
N LEU A 235 19.15 -10.30 2.78
CA LEU A 235 18.14 -11.29 2.40
C LEU A 235 17.83 -11.32 0.89
N VAL A 236 18.05 -10.21 0.19
CA VAL A 236 17.57 -10.01 -1.17
C VAL A 236 18.69 -9.78 -2.18
N GLU A 237 19.76 -9.08 -1.79
CA GLU A 237 20.85 -8.67 -2.67
C GLU A 237 22.10 -9.51 -2.43
N HIS A 238 22.30 -10.54 -3.25
CA HIS A 238 23.58 -11.29 -3.33
C HIS A 238 24.55 -10.68 -4.36
N ARG A 239 24.37 -9.41 -4.77
CA ARG A 239 25.23 -8.76 -5.76
C ARG A 239 26.27 -7.89 -5.06
N ASP A 240 27.54 -8.02 -5.48
CA ASP A 240 28.58 -7.06 -5.18
C ASP A 240 28.29 -5.74 -5.90
N LEU A 241 27.48 -4.89 -5.26
CA LEU A 241 27.09 -3.59 -5.80
C LEU A 241 28.31 -2.65 -5.96
N GLU A 242 29.32 -2.80 -5.10
CA GLU A 242 30.56 -2.01 -5.21
C GLU A 242 31.38 -2.44 -6.43
N GLY A 243 31.43 -3.74 -6.73
CA GLY A 243 32.07 -4.26 -7.94
C GLY A 243 31.38 -3.74 -9.20
N VAL A 244 30.06 -3.82 -9.25
CA VAL A 244 29.26 -3.31 -10.38
C VAL A 244 29.46 -1.80 -10.55
N ALA A 245 29.48 -1.02 -9.47
CA ALA A 245 29.71 0.43 -9.54
C ALA A 245 31.10 0.77 -10.08
N ARG A 246 32.13 0.03 -9.67
CA ARG A 246 33.49 0.16 -10.23
C ARG A 246 33.53 -0.17 -11.71
N ASP A 247 32.87 -1.23 -12.14
CA ASP A 247 32.81 -1.63 -13.56
C ASP A 247 32.11 -0.56 -14.40
N ILE A 248 31.02 0.05 -13.89
CA ILE A 248 30.33 1.16 -14.55
C ILE A 248 31.26 2.36 -14.66
N ALA A 249 31.99 2.75 -13.60
CA ALA A 249 32.94 3.84 -13.64
C ALA A 249 34.05 3.61 -14.69
N CYS A 250 34.60 2.39 -14.76
CA CYS A 250 35.59 2.03 -15.79
C CYS A 250 35.06 2.10 -17.23
N VAL A 251 33.76 1.89 -17.46
CA VAL A 251 33.14 2.00 -18.77
C VAL A 251 32.95 3.46 -19.18
N ILE A 252 32.69 4.35 -18.21
CA ILE A 252 32.51 5.80 -18.46
C ILE A 252 33.85 6.51 -18.75
N GLU A 253 34.96 6.01 -18.20
CA GLU A 253 36.28 6.56 -18.40
C GLU A 253 36.96 6.19 -19.76
N ARG A 254 36.30 5.33 -20.55
CA ARG A 254 36.74 4.95 -21.90
C ARG A 254 36.06 5.80 -22.97
#